data_b14f429b2771d17274be29be16e7c4e2
#
_entry.id   b14f429b2771d17274be29be16e7c4e2
#
_cell.length_a   1.000
_cell.length_b   1.000
_cell.length_c   1.000
_cell.angle_alpha   90.00
_cell.angle_beta   90.00
_cell.angle_gamma   90.00
#
_symmetry.space_group_name_H-M   'P 1'
#
loop_
_entity.id
_entity.type
_entity.pdbx_description
1 polymer ?
#
loop_
_entity_poly.entity_id
_entity_poly.type
_entity_poly.pdbx_seq_one_letter_code
_entity_poly.pdbx_strand_id
1 'polypeptide(L)'
;ANARALEEERHHDGQMGDLVTFDVFDKVARAEWDTLLFFYGVVLCVGGLGFMGYLAMTSELLYTQWGPTAANVTVGVLSAIVDNIPIMFAVLTMNPAMANGQWLLVTLTAGVGGSLLSIGSAAGVALMGQARGKYTFFSHLKWTPAIALGYAASILVHMWINAARF
;
A
#
# COMPACT_ATOMS: atom_id res chain seq x y z
N ALA A 1 -6.49 -3.79 -37.13
CA ALA A 1 -5.88 -2.45 -37.00
C ALA A 1 -4.57 -2.49 -36.19
N ASN A 2 -4.48 -3.31 -35.12
CA ASN A 2 -3.27 -3.35 -34.25
C ASN A 2 -2.04 -4.05 -34.86
N ALA A 3 -2.22 -5.02 -35.77
CA ALA A 3 -1.09 -5.74 -36.36
C ALA A 3 -0.24 -4.86 -37.29
N ARG A 4 -0.88 -3.99 -38.09
CA ARG A 4 -0.18 -3.04 -38.96
C ARG A 4 0.57 -1.95 -38.19
N ALA A 5 0.02 -1.46 -37.08
CA ALA A 5 0.67 -0.48 -36.22
C ALA A 5 1.94 -1.08 -35.55
N LEU A 6 1.91 -2.35 -35.16
CA LEU A 6 3.06 -3.06 -34.59
C LEU A 6 4.14 -3.40 -35.64
N GLU A 7 3.78 -3.57 -36.90
CA GLU A 7 4.75 -3.74 -37.99
C GLU A 7 5.41 -2.42 -38.40
N GLU A 8 4.65 -1.30 -38.38
CA GLU A 8 5.20 0.04 -38.60
C GLU A 8 6.15 0.45 -37.45
N GLU A 9 5.84 0.14 -36.21
CA GLU A 9 6.75 0.36 -35.07
C GLU A 9 8.07 -0.43 -35.21
N ARG A 10 8.06 -1.66 -35.73
CA ARG A 10 9.29 -2.45 -35.96
C ARG A 10 10.16 -1.92 -37.09
N HIS A 11 9.57 -1.29 -38.08
CA HIS A 11 10.34 -0.73 -39.22
C HIS A 11 11.02 0.59 -38.84
N HIS A 12 10.53 1.33 -37.81
CA HIS A 12 11.15 2.56 -37.36
C HIS A 12 12.29 2.38 -36.35
N ASP A 13 12.46 1.21 -35.78
CA ASP A 13 13.50 0.92 -34.78
C ASP A 13 14.93 0.82 -35.33
N GLY A 14 15.09 0.97 -36.66
CA GLY A 14 16.37 0.85 -37.35
C GLY A 14 17.00 2.15 -37.84
N GLN A 15 16.36 3.31 -37.71
CA GLN A 15 16.94 4.57 -38.19
C GLN A 15 17.21 5.52 -36.99
N MET A 16 18.48 5.67 -36.69
CA MET A 16 19.00 6.64 -35.72
C MET A 16 18.67 8.06 -36.22
N GLY A 17 17.61 8.68 -35.70
CA GLY A 17 17.23 10.07 -36.02
C GLY A 17 15.72 10.37 -36.11
N ASP A 18 14.85 9.39 -36.13
CA ASP A 18 13.40 9.66 -36.09
C ASP A 18 12.96 10.04 -34.66
N LEU A 19 12.55 11.30 -34.53
CA LEU A 19 11.85 11.81 -33.34
C LEU A 19 10.54 11.01 -33.22
N VAL A 20 10.52 10.01 -32.34
CA VAL A 20 9.27 9.34 -31.95
C VAL A 20 8.33 10.42 -31.41
N THR A 21 7.29 10.70 -32.13
CA THR A 21 6.29 11.69 -31.73
C THR A 21 5.66 11.20 -30.43
N PHE A 22 5.98 11.90 -29.33
CA PHE A 22 5.43 11.57 -28.02
C PHE A 22 3.95 12.01 -27.99
N ASP A 23 3.04 11.05 -28.16
CA ASP A 23 1.61 11.30 -28.04
C ASP A 23 1.18 11.20 -26.56
N VAL A 24 0.96 12.35 -25.95
CA VAL A 24 0.48 12.46 -24.57
C VAL A 24 -0.87 11.79 -24.39
N PHE A 25 -1.77 11.91 -25.37
CA PHE A 25 -3.13 11.37 -25.28
C PHE A 25 -3.13 9.84 -25.31
N ASP A 26 -2.25 9.22 -26.10
CA ASP A 26 -2.08 7.77 -26.09
C ASP A 26 -1.57 7.27 -24.74
N LYS A 27 -0.62 7.98 -24.12
CA LYS A 27 -0.14 7.65 -22.77
C LYS A 27 -1.22 7.83 -21.71
N VAL A 28 -2.02 8.89 -21.79
CA VAL A 28 -3.15 9.11 -20.88
C VAL A 28 -4.22 8.03 -21.07
N ALA A 29 -4.53 7.64 -22.31
CA ALA A 29 -5.49 6.57 -22.59
C ALA A 29 -5.07 5.21 -22.03
N ARG A 30 -3.76 4.95 -21.93
CA ARG A 30 -3.16 3.72 -21.36
C ARG A 30 -2.91 3.78 -19.86
N ALA A 31 -3.25 4.89 -19.20
CA ALA A 31 -3.11 4.99 -17.74
C ALA A 31 -4.08 4.01 -17.05
N GLU A 32 -3.67 3.53 -15.88
CA GLU A 32 -4.50 2.64 -15.05
C GLU A 32 -5.61 3.43 -14.33
N TRP A 33 -6.64 3.82 -15.09
CA TRP A 33 -7.76 4.62 -14.60
C TRP A 33 -8.51 3.96 -13.44
N ASP A 34 -8.63 2.63 -13.45
CA ASP A 34 -9.28 1.87 -12.38
C ASP A 34 -8.56 2.07 -11.05
N THR A 35 -7.22 2.00 -11.06
CA THR A 35 -6.38 2.24 -9.90
C THR A 35 -6.48 3.69 -9.42
N LEU A 36 -6.44 4.67 -10.35
CA LEU A 36 -6.57 6.09 -10.02
C LEU A 36 -7.93 6.40 -9.40
N LEU A 37 -9.02 5.89 -9.98
CA LEU A 37 -10.38 6.09 -9.47
C LEU A 37 -10.58 5.40 -8.11
N PHE A 38 -9.97 4.23 -7.91
CA PHE A 38 -9.97 3.56 -6.60
C PHE A 38 -9.35 4.45 -5.53
N PHE A 39 -8.13 4.96 -5.75
CA PHE A 39 -7.49 5.84 -4.77
C PHE A 39 -8.23 7.15 -4.57
N TYR A 40 -8.79 7.72 -5.63
CA TYR A 40 -9.64 8.91 -5.52
C TYR A 40 -10.86 8.64 -4.63
N GLY A 41 -11.55 7.52 -4.81
CA GLY A 41 -12.64 7.09 -3.95
C GLY A 41 -12.23 6.92 -2.49
N VAL A 42 -11.07 6.30 -2.24
CA VAL A 42 -10.50 6.14 -0.89
C VAL A 42 -10.26 7.50 -0.23
N VAL A 43 -9.63 8.45 -0.93
CA VAL A 43 -9.37 9.80 -0.41
C VAL A 43 -10.66 10.50 -0.03
N LEU A 44 -11.69 10.42 -0.88
CA LEU A 44 -12.99 11.01 -0.60
C LEU A 44 -13.68 10.36 0.61
N CYS A 45 -13.67 9.02 0.71
CA CYS A 45 -14.28 8.30 1.83
C CYS A 45 -13.58 8.64 3.16
N VAL A 46 -12.25 8.59 3.19
CA VAL A 46 -11.47 8.91 4.39
C VAL A 46 -11.64 10.38 4.78
N GLY A 47 -11.63 11.29 3.79
CA GLY A 47 -11.90 12.71 4.01
C GLY A 47 -13.31 12.94 4.58
N GLY A 48 -14.32 12.25 4.05
CA GLY A 48 -15.70 12.29 4.56
C GLY A 48 -15.82 11.79 6.00
N LEU A 49 -15.16 10.66 6.33
CA LEU A 49 -15.11 10.13 7.69
C LEU A 49 -14.40 11.10 8.65
N GLY A 50 -13.34 11.77 8.18
CA GLY A 50 -12.65 12.83 8.93
C GLY A 50 -13.57 14.00 9.22
N PHE A 51 -14.29 14.48 8.20
CA PHE A 51 -15.25 15.58 8.33
C PHE A 51 -16.40 15.25 9.31
N MET A 52 -16.88 14.01 9.30
CA MET A 52 -17.92 13.55 10.24
C MET A 52 -17.41 13.30 11.66
N GLY A 53 -16.11 13.42 11.92
CA GLY A 53 -15.52 13.22 13.24
C GLY A 53 -15.21 11.76 13.61
N TYR A 54 -15.52 10.78 12.77
CA TYR A 54 -15.24 9.37 13.06
C TYR A 54 -13.74 9.08 13.19
N LEU A 55 -12.89 9.74 12.39
CA LEU A 55 -11.44 9.56 12.50
C LEU A 55 -10.89 10.13 13.81
N ALA A 56 -11.44 11.27 14.30
CA ALA A 56 -11.04 11.82 15.60
C ALA A 56 -11.40 10.86 16.74
N MET A 57 -12.60 10.30 16.73
CA MET A 57 -13.05 9.33 17.72
C MET A 57 -12.20 8.04 17.67
N THR A 58 -11.88 7.55 16.47
CA THR A 58 -11.02 6.38 16.28
C THR A 58 -9.59 6.66 16.75
N SER A 59 -9.06 7.86 16.48
CA SER A 59 -7.75 8.30 16.94
C SER A 59 -7.67 8.34 18.47
N GLU A 60 -8.67 8.91 19.11
CA GLU A 60 -8.74 8.96 20.59
C GLU A 60 -8.78 7.55 21.19
N LEU A 61 -9.62 6.67 20.64
CA LEU A 61 -9.72 5.29 21.11
C LEU A 61 -8.40 4.53 20.94
N LEU A 62 -7.78 4.58 19.76
CA LEU A 62 -6.58 3.81 19.48
C LEU A 62 -5.32 4.42 20.12
N TYR A 63 -5.10 5.73 19.93
CA TYR A 63 -3.83 6.35 20.29
C TYR A 63 -3.81 6.87 21.72
N THR A 64 -4.96 7.30 22.28
CA THR A 64 -5.04 7.79 23.66
C THR A 64 -5.27 6.66 24.66
N GLN A 65 -6.16 5.71 24.35
CA GLN A 65 -6.49 4.64 25.29
C GLN A 65 -5.50 3.46 25.23
N TRP A 66 -5.10 3.03 24.03
CA TRP A 66 -4.18 1.88 23.87
C TRP A 66 -2.72 2.31 23.82
N GLY A 67 -2.47 3.57 23.55
CA GLY A 67 -1.15 4.14 23.36
C GLY A 67 -0.59 3.92 21.94
N PRO A 68 0.37 4.76 21.50
CA PRO A 68 0.84 4.80 20.11
C PRO A 68 1.42 3.48 19.61
N THR A 69 2.17 2.75 20.45
CA THR A 69 2.81 1.49 20.03
C THR A 69 1.77 0.40 19.72
N ALA A 70 0.79 0.20 20.64
CA ALA A 70 -0.25 -0.80 20.42
C ALA A 70 -1.15 -0.42 19.25
N ALA A 71 -1.49 0.86 19.12
CA ALA A 71 -2.26 1.39 17.99
C ALA A 71 -1.54 1.11 16.65
N ASN A 72 -0.25 1.44 16.55
CA ASN A 72 0.55 1.25 15.33
C ASN A 72 0.71 -0.22 14.94
N VAL A 73 0.89 -1.11 15.91
CA VAL A 73 0.94 -2.56 15.67
C VAL A 73 -0.41 -3.08 15.17
N THR A 74 -1.51 -2.64 15.79
CA THR A 74 -2.87 -3.02 15.39
C THR A 74 -3.20 -2.51 13.99
N VAL A 75 -2.86 -1.27 13.66
CA VAL A 75 -2.99 -0.68 12.32
C VAL A 75 -2.23 -1.52 11.29
N GLY A 76 -1.01 -1.97 11.63
CA GLY A 76 -0.24 -2.86 10.78
C GLY A 76 -0.92 -4.23 10.56
N VAL A 77 -1.53 -4.81 11.58
CA VAL A 77 -2.30 -6.06 11.43
C VAL A 77 -3.55 -5.84 10.56
N LEU A 78 -4.25 -4.70 10.73
CA LEU A 78 -5.38 -4.35 9.87
C LEU A 78 -4.98 -4.20 8.40
N SER A 79 -3.76 -3.76 8.13
CA SER A 79 -3.19 -3.69 6.78
C SER A 79 -3.07 -5.06 6.10
N ALA A 80 -3.17 -6.16 6.83
CA ALA A 80 -3.24 -7.49 6.24
C ALA A 80 -4.55 -7.74 5.46
N ILE A 81 -5.61 -7.02 5.81
CA ILE A 81 -6.96 -7.21 5.23
C ILE A 81 -7.30 -6.03 4.31
N VAL A 82 -6.96 -4.82 4.74
CA VAL A 82 -7.19 -3.59 3.99
C VAL A 82 -5.85 -3.11 3.44
N ASP A 83 -5.81 -2.70 2.18
CA ASP A 83 -4.59 -2.21 1.55
C ASP A 83 -3.90 -1.15 2.44
N ASN A 84 -2.58 -1.20 2.49
CA ASN A 84 -1.74 -0.34 3.34
C ASN A 84 -1.89 1.16 3.01
N ILE A 85 -2.15 1.52 1.74
CA ILE A 85 -2.27 2.92 1.32
C ILE A 85 -3.50 3.59 1.97
N PRO A 86 -4.73 3.03 1.87
CA PRO A 86 -5.90 3.55 2.58
C PRO A 86 -5.69 3.71 4.09
N ILE A 87 -5.07 2.71 4.71
CA ILE A 87 -4.81 2.72 6.16
C ILE A 87 -3.84 3.83 6.53
N MET A 88 -2.71 3.95 5.82
CA MET A 88 -1.75 5.03 6.08
C MET A 88 -2.37 6.41 5.83
N PHE A 89 -3.21 6.55 4.80
CA PHE A 89 -3.91 7.80 4.55
C PHE A 89 -4.86 8.17 5.70
N ALA A 90 -5.57 7.18 6.28
CA ALA A 90 -6.42 7.40 7.46
C ALA A 90 -5.59 7.84 8.67
N VAL A 91 -4.46 7.18 8.97
CA VAL A 91 -3.57 7.56 10.08
C VAL A 91 -3.00 8.97 9.89
N LEU A 92 -2.56 9.31 8.69
CA LEU A 92 -2.07 10.67 8.37
C LEU A 92 -3.18 11.72 8.53
N THR A 93 -4.42 11.40 8.16
CA THR A 93 -5.57 12.29 8.32
C THR A 93 -5.97 12.45 9.78
N MET A 94 -5.88 11.39 10.58
CA MET A 94 -6.08 11.44 12.04
C MET A 94 -5.02 12.30 12.74
N ASN A 95 -3.80 12.34 12.20
CA ASN A 95 -2.65 13.09 12.71
C ASN A 95 -2.47 12.97 14.24
N PRO A 96 -2.33 11.74 14.78
CA PRO A 96 -2.19 11.55 16.22
C PRO A 96 -0.89 12.17 16.74
N ALA A 97 -0.94 12.74 17.95
CA ALA A 97 0.25 13.29 18.62
C ALA A 97 1.15 12.15 19.10
N MET A 98 2.21 11.87 18.36
CA MET A 98 3.16 10.80 18.70
C MET A 98 4.60 11.16 18.28
N ALA A 99 5.58 10.51 18.94
CA ALA A 99 7.00 10.72 18.68
C ALA A 99 7.41 10.23 17.28
N ASN A 100 8.55 10.72 16.76
CA ASN A 100 9.06 10.33 15.45
C ASN A 100 9.31 8.82 15.33
N GLY A 101 9.73 8.14 16.40
CA GLY A 101 9.87 6.69 16.44
C GLY A 101 8.56 5.96 16.18
N GLN A 102 7.45 6.51 16.67
CA GLN A 102 6.11 5.97 16.44
C GLN A 102 5.62 6.18 14.99
N TRP A 103 5.95 7.30 14.35
CA TRP A 103 5.67 7.53 12.93
C TRP A 103 6.44 6.55 12.04
N LEU A 104 7.71 6.30 12.36
CA LEU A 104 8.49 5.27 11.68
C LEU A 104 7.92 3.87 11.93
N LEU A 105 7.44 3.60 13.16
CA LEU A 105 6.83 2.32 13.50
C LEU A 105 5.56 2.06 12.69
N VAL A 106 4.64 3.02 12.59
CA VAL A 106 3.40 2.82 11.83
C VAL A 106 3.68 2.62 10.34
N THR A 107 4.67 3.31 9.79
CA THR A 107 5.09 3.10 8.39
C THR A 107 5.63 1.68 8.17
N LEU A 108 6.46 1.19 9.10
CA LEU A 108 6.97 -0.17 9.08
C LEU A 108 5.84 -1.19 9.21
N THR A 109 4.99 -1.04 10.22
CA THR A 109 3.93 -2.01 10.52
C THR A 109 2.87 -2.06 9.44
N ALA A 110 2.45 -0.93 8.88
CA ALA A 110 1.51 -0.90 7.76
C ALA A 110 2.09 -1.53 6.49
N GLY A 111 3.36 -1.25 6.18
CA GLY A 111 4.05 -1.81 5.01
C GLY A 111 4.24 -3.32 5.11
N VAL A 112 4.82 -3.81 6.22
CA VAL A 112 5.05 -5.24 6.43
C VAL A 112 3.76 -5.99 6.72
N GLY A 113 2.82 -5.36 7.45
CA GLY A 113 1.51 -5.95 7.79
C GLY A 113 0.69 -6.35 6.57
N GLY A 114 0.73 -5.56 5.50
CA GLY A 114 0.08 -5.90 4.22
C GLY A 114 0.55 -7.22 3.60
N SER A 115 1.75 -7.67 3.98
CA SER A 115 2.31 -8.95 3.52
C SER A 115 1.84 -10.17 4.34
N LEU A 116 1.18 -9.99 5.48
CA LEU A 116 0.67 -11.08 6.31
C LEU A 116 -0.36 -11.92 5.56
N LEU A 117 -1.23 -11.25 4.80
CA LEU A 117 -2.16 -11.89 3.87
C LEU A 117 -1.91 -11.30 2.49
N SER A 118 -1.92 -12.13 1.45
CA SER A 118 -1.64 -11.67 0.08
C SER A 118 -2.65 -10.66 -0.46
N ILE A 119 -3.82 -10.56 0.16
CA ILE A 119 -4.88 -9.60 -0.19
C ILE A 119 -4.66 -8.20 0.41
N GLY A 120 -3.82 -8.08 1.43
CA GLY A 120 -3.51 -6.82 2.13
C GLY A 120 -2.54 -5.92 1.37
N SER A 121 -2.14 -6.27 0.14
CA SER A 121 -1.33 -5.41 -0.70
C SER A 121 -1.67 -5.57 -2.18
N ALA A 122 -1.72 -4.45 -2.91
CA ALA A 122 -1.94 -4.43 -4.34
C ALA A 122 -0.93 -5.32 -5.10
N ALA A 123 0.34 -5.32 -4.66
CA ALA A 123 1.39 -6.16 -5.23
C ALA A 123 1.10 -7.67 -5.05
N GLY A 124 0.59 -8.09 -3.89
CA GLY A 124 0.20 -9.48 -3.62
C GLY A 124 -0.94 -9.93 -4.52
N VAL A 125 -1.96 -9.10 -4.69
CA VAL A 125 -3.10 -9.35 -5.58
C VAL A 125 -2.64 -9.43 -7.04
N ALA A 126 -1.80 -8.49 -7.48
CA ALA A 126 -1.25 -8.49 -8.84
C ALA A 126 -0.42 -9.75 -9.12
N LEU A 127 0.42 -10.18 -8.16
CA LEU A 127 1.20 -11.40 -8.28
C LEU A 127 0.32 -12.65 -8.42
N MET A 128 -0.77 -12.74 -7.63
CA MET A 128 -1.74 -13.84 -7.77
C MET A 128 -2.42 -13.84 -9.15
N GLY A 129 -2.72 -12.66 -9.68
CA GLY A 129 -3.29 -12.50 -11.02
C GLY A 129 -2.36 -12.96 -12.14
N GLN A 130 -1.07 -12.65 -12.03
CA GLN A 130 -0.05 -13.02 -13.03
C GLN A 130 0.40 -14.49 -12.91
N ALA A 131 0.59 -14.99 -11.69
CA ALA A 131 1.06 -16.35 -11.42
C ALA A 131 -0.10 -17.36 -11.31
N ARG A 132 -1.07 -17.28 -12.22
CA ARG A 132 -2.30 -18.08 -12.22
C ARG A 132 -2.03 -19.56 -11.95
N GLY A 133 -2.65 -20.09 -10.88
CA GLY A 133 -2.58 -21.51 -10.50
C GLY A 133 -1.28 -21.93 -9.78
N LYS A 134 -0.21 -21.12 -9.81
CA LYS A 134 1.04 -21.40 -9.10
C LYS A 134 1.12 -20.69 -7.74
N TYR A 135 0.60 -19.49 -7.65
CA TYR A 135 0.53 -18.71 -6.41
C TYR A 135 -0.90 -18.31 -6.13
N THR A 136 -1.44 -18.80 -5.03
CA THR A 136 -2.83 -18.59 -4.59
C THR A 136 -2.86 -18.07 -3.16
N PHE A 137 -4.00 -17.50 -2.75
CA PHE A 137 -4.22 -17.07 -1.37
C PHE A 137 -3.91 -18.18 -0.34
N PHE A 138 -4.39 -19.40 -0.57
CA PHE A 138 -4.15 -20.53 0.34
C PHE A 138 -2.68 -21.00 0.35
N SER A 139 -1.96 -20.84 -0.77
CA SER A 139 -0.52 -21.16 -0.78
C SER A 139 0.28 -20.11 0.01
N HIS A 140 -0.12 -18.83 -0.06
CA HIS A 140 0.46 -17.77 0.76
C HIS A 140 0.18 -17.98 2.26
N LEU A 141 -1.04 -18.36 2.61
CA LEU A 141 -1.47 -18.55 4.01
C LEU A 141 -0.59 -19.57 4.76
N LYS A 142 0.02 -20.52 4.08
CA LYS A 142 0.99 -21.46 4.68
C LYS A 142 2.26 -20.76 5.18
N TRP A 143 2.62 -19.64 4.55
CA TRP A 143 3.79 -18.85 4.92
C TRP A 143 3.48 -17.74 5.92
N THR A 144 2.20 -17.43 6.16
CA THR A 144 1.78 -16.39 7.10
C THR A 144 2.42 -16.52 8.50
N PRO A 145 2.61 -17.71 9.10
CA PRO A 145 3.29 -17.81 10.39
C PRO A 145 4.75 -17.33 10.33
N ALA A 146 5.48 -17.66 9.26
CA ALA A 146 6.86 -17.20 9.08
C ALA A 146 6.91 -15.68 8.84
N ILE A 147 5.97 -15.15 8.06
CA ILE A 147 5.85 -13.70 7.81
C ILE A 147 5.47 -12.97 9.11
N ALA A 148 4.58 -13.54 9.93
CA ALA A 148 4.21 -12.98 11.23
C ALA A 148 5.41 -12.94 12.22
N LEU A 149 6.26 -13.94 12.20
CA LEU A 149 7.52 -13.92 12.97
C LEU A 149 8.45 -12.80 12.46
N GLY A 150 8.57 -12.64 11.14
CA GLY A 150 9.31 -11.53 10.53
C GLY A 150 8.73 -10.16 10.90
N TYR A 151 7.41 -10.05 10.90
CA TYR A 151 6.69 -8.84 11.34
C TYR A 151 7.02 -8.50 12.80
N ALA A 152 6.90 -9.47 13.72
CA ALA A 152 7.23 -9.27 15.13
C ALA A 152 8.71 -8.91 15.30
N ALA A 153 9.62 -9.62 14.63
CA ALA A 153 11.05 -9.34 14.68
C ALA A 153 11.37 -7.93 14.16
N SER A 154 10.76 -7.49 13.09
CA SER A 154 10.97 -6.14 12.53
C SER A 154 10.53 -5.04 13.51
N ILE A 155 9.43 -5.23 14.24
CA ILE A 155 8.98 -4.32 15.29
C ILE A 155 10.00 -4.26 16.44
N LEU A 156 10.44 -5.41 16.93
CA LEU A 156 11.41 -5.48 18.03
C LEU A 156 12.75 -4.83 17.65
N VAL A 157 13.25 -5.10 16.46
CA VAL A 157 14.49 -4.50 15.94
C VAL A 157 14.32 -2.98 15.78
N HIS A 158 13.17 -2.54 15.24
CA HIS A 158 12.87 -1.11 15.10
C HIS A 158 12.86 -0.41 16.47
N MET A 159 12.17 -0.97 17.45
CA MET A 159 12.10 -0.42 18.80
C MET A 159 13.47 -0.38 19.48
N TRP A 160 14.30 -1.39 19.24
CA TRP A 160 15.65 -1.44 19.78
C TRP A 160 16.58 -0.38 19.16
N ILE A 161 16.62 -0.30 17.84
CA ILE A 161 17.51 0.63 17.12
C ILE A 161 17.09 2.08 17.33
N ASN A 162 15.78 2.34 17.38
CA ASN A 162 15.23 3.69 17.48
C ASN A 162 14.76 4.06 18.89
N ALA A 163 15.20 3.35 19.93
CA ALA A 163 14.76 3.57 21.32
C ALA A 163 14.87 5.04 21.78
N ALA A 164 15.86 5.79 21.30
CA ALA A 164 16.03 7.21 21.61
C ALA A 164 15.03 8.16 20.91
N ARG A 165 14.16 7.64 20.04
CA ARG A 165 13.18 8.43 19.26
C ARG A 165 11.72 8.21 19.67
N PHE A 166 11.49 7.35 20.67
CA PHE A 166 10.18 7.03 21.24
C PHE A 166 9.78 7.95 22.35
#